data_de9188eb1ef57fdb36ec9e18499790cf
#
_entry.id   de9188eb1ef57fdb36ec9e18499790cf
#
_cell.length_a   1.000
_cell.length_b   1.000
_cell.length_c   1.000
_cell.angle_alpha   90.00
_cell.angle_beta   90.00
_cell.angle_gamma   90.00
#
_symmetry.space_group_name_H-M   'P 1'
#
loop_
_entity.id
_entity.type
_entity.pdbx_description
1 polymer ?
#
loop_
_entity_poly.entity_id
_entity_poly.type
_entity_poly.pdbx_seq_one_letter_code
_entity_poly.pdbx_strand_id
1 'polypeptide(L)'
;AKALAQNSQIIIFDEPTSSLTPTEVARLFEVMRGLTAEGKGLVFVSHRLEEIFSITDKVTVLRDGVNICESVPTANLNQAELIRLMIGRELGDVFHQRQRPAVDSAVDADAPAGEVVLEVERLAAPPLVKDVSFALHRGEILGLAGLVGAGRTQTARVLFGLKRPSGGSIKIMGKPYAPKCPADAYACG
;
A
#
# COMPACT_ATOMS: atom_id res chain seq x y z
N ALA A 1 18.31 -4.82 4.44
CA ALA A 1 19.10 -5.62 5.40
C ALA A 1 18.73 -5.32 6.85
N LYS A 2 18.71 -4.05 7.29
CA LYS A 2 18.50 -3.71 8.72
C LYS A 2 17.05 -3.96 9.19
N ALA A 3 16.05 -3.68 8.37
CA ALA A 3 14.62 -3.96 8.68
C ALA A 3 14.31 -5.46 8.80
N LEU A 4 14.99 -6.29 8.02
CA LEU A 4 14.83 -7.75 8.06
C LEU A 4 15.40 -8.37 9.33
N ALA A 5 16.41 -7.75 9.95
CA ALA A 5 17.04 -8.22 11.17
C ALA A 5 16.22 -7.96 12.45
N GLN A 6 15.15 -7.17 12.37
CA GLN A 6 14.39 -6.68 13.54
C GLN A 6 13.08 -7.45 13.80
N ASN A 7 12.83 -8.56 13.12
CA ASN A 7 11.61 -9.39 13.28
C ASN A 7 10.30 -8.58 13.20
N SER A 8 10.27 -7.53 12.36
CA SER A 8 9.10 -6.68 12.17
C SER A 8 7.94 -7.46 11.57
N GLN A 9 6.71 -7.21 12.02
CA GLN A 9 5.49 -7.82 11.48
C GLN A 9 5.00 -7.11 10.21
N ILE A 10 5.38 -5.83 10.05
CA ILE A 10 5.04 -5.00 8.89
C ILE A 10 6.33 -4.41 8.33
N ILE A 11 6.51 -4.53 7.01
CA ILE A 11 7.68 -3.98 6.31
C ILE A 11 7.21 -3.10 5.17
N ILE A 12 7.78 -1.89 5.08
CA ILE A 12 7.47 -0.93 4.03
C ILE A 12 8.66 -0.82 3.08
N PHE A 13 8.42 -1.11 1.81
CA PHE A 13 9.36 -0.96 0.70
C PHE A 13 8.99 0.28 -0.11
N ASP A 14 9.80 1.34 -0.03
CA ASP A 14 9.61 2.58 -0.80
C ASP A 14 10.56 2.60 -1.99
N GLU A 15 10.04 2.34 -3.19
CA GLU A 15 10.77 2.26 -4.47
C GLU A 15 12.07 1.43 -4.40
N PRO A 16 12.05 0.20 -3.86
CA PRO A 16 13.26 -0.54 -3.54
C PRO A 16 14.05 -0.98 -4.78
N THR A 17 13.42 -0.93 -5.95
CA THR A 17 13.96 -1.43 -7.23
C THR A 17 14.59 -0.34 -8.08
N SER A 18 14.54 0.93 -7.66
CA SER A 18 14.94 2.08 -8.48
C SER A 18 16.40 2.04 -8.99
N SER A 19 17.29 1.34 -8.27
CA SER A 19 18.70 1.20 -8.60
C SER A 19 19.15 -0.25 -8.80
N LEU A 20 18.20 -1.21 -8.89
CA LEU A 20 18.51 -2.62 -9.01
C LEU A 20 18.48 -3.09 -10.48
N THR A 21 19.31 -4.06 -10.78
CA THR A 21 19.26 -4.82 -12.03
C THR A 21 18.07 -5.78 -12.03
N PRO A 22 17.59 -6.24 -13.20
CA PRO A 22 16.47 -7.20 -13.28
C PRO A 22 16.69 -8.47 -12.44
N THR A 23 17.92 -8.97 -12.39
CA THR A 23 18.28 -10.15 -11.58
C THR A 23 18.16 -9.87 -10.09
N GLU A 24 18.55 -8.68 -9.65
CA GLU A 24 18.44 -8.27 -8.23
C GLU A 24 16.99 -8.02 -7.85
N VAL A 25 16.16 -7.48 -8.76
CA VAL A 25 14.71 -7.33 -8.56
C VAL A 25 14.05 -8.70 -8.35
N ALA A 26 14.38 -9.70 -9.19
CA ALA A 26 13.85 -11.04 -9.02
C ALA A 26 14.18 -11.64 -7.65
N ARG A 27 15.45 -11.50 -7.20
CA ARG A 27 15.86 -11.95 -5.86
C ARG A 27 15.13 -11.22 -4.74
N LEU A 28 14.92 -9.89 -4.88
CA LEU A 28 14.15 -9.12 -3.92
C LEU A 28 12.71 -9.66 -3.80
N PHE A 29 12.07 -9.97 -4.91
CA PHE A 29 10.72 -10.50 -4.92
C PHE A 29 10.64 -11.91 -4.30
N GLU A 30 11.66 -12.75 -4.47
CA GLU A 30 11.75 -14.04 -3.76
C GLU A 30 11.80 -13.82 -2.24
N VAL A 31 12.61 -12.88 -1.78
CA VAL A 31 12.69 -12.52 -0.35
C VAL A 31 11.34 -12.00 0.17
N MET A 32 10.66 -11.13 -0.60
CA MET A 32 9.34 -10.60 -0.21
C MET A 32 8.31 -11.73 -0.08
N ARG A 33 8.25 -12.67 -1.03
CA ARG A 33 7.36 -13.85 -0.95
C ARG A 33 7.69 -14.74 0.26
N GLY A 34 8.96 -14.89 0.60
CA GLY A 34 9.37 -15.60 1.82
C GLY A 34 8.84 -14.94 3.08
N LEU A 35 8.91 -13.61 3.16
CA LEU A 35 8.41 -12.84 4.31
C LEU A 35 6.89 -12.94 4.46
N THR A 36 6.13 -12.91 3.36
CA THR A 36 4.67 -13.10 3.41
C THR A 36 4.30 -14.52 3.82
N ALA A 37 5.05 -15.53 3.38
CA ALA A 37 4.87 -16.91 3.82
C ALA A 37 5.12 -17.10 5.34
N GLU A 38 5.97 -16.23 5.93
CA GLU A 38 6.15 -16.15 7.40
C GLU A 38 5.01 -15.38 8.11
N GLY A 39 4.00 -14.91 7.37
CA GLY A 39 2.87 -14.15 7.90
C GLY A 39 3.13 -12.66 8.12
N LYS A 40 4.18 -12.09 7.52
CA LYS A 40 4.46 -10.65 7.60
C LYS A 40 3.64 -9.88 6.57
N GLY A 41 3.16 -8.69 6.93
CA GLY A 41 2.48 -7.78 6.00
C GLY A 41 3.49 -6.86 5.31
N LEU A 42 3.37 -6.70 3.98
CA LEU A 42 4.28 -5.86 3.21
C LEU A 42 3.53 -4.73 2.53
N VAL A 43 4.02 -3.50 2.66
CA VAL A 43 3.59 -2.35 1.85
C VAL A 43 4.67 -2.08 0.81
N PHE A 44 4.32 -2.22 -0.47
CA PHE A 44 5.22 -2.02 -1.58
C PHE A 44 4.85 -0.75 -2.36
N VAL A 45 5.75 0.22 -2.39
CA VAL A 45 5.57 1.48 -3.11
C VAL A 45 6.40 1.45 -4.38
N SER A 46 5.75 1.50 -5.54
CA SER A 46 6.41 1.55 -6.85
C SER A 46 5.59 2.37 -7.85
N HIS A 47 6.25 2.91 -8.87
CA HIS A 47 5.63 3.49 -10.04
C HIS A 47 5.79 2.59 -11.29
N ARG A 48 6.45 1.44 -11.13
CA ARG A 48 6.69 0.46 -12.20
C ARG A 48 5.58 -0.57 -12.19
N LEU A 49 4.70 -0.47 -13.19
CA LEU A 49 3.49 -1.31 -13.25
C LEU A 49 3.79 -2.79 -13.30
N GLU A 50 4.84 -3.20 -14.05
CA GLU A 50 5.26 -4.59 -14.15
C GLU A 50 5.59 -5.20 -12.79
N GLU A 51 6.19 -4.40 -11.90
CA GLU A 51 6.51 -4.81 -10.54
C GLU A 51 5.23 -4.99 -9.71
N ILE A 52 4.32 -4.01 -9.78
CA ILE A 52 3.02 -4.09 -9.09
C ILE A 52 2.29 -5.38 -9.48
N PHE A 53 2.14 -5.65 -10.78
CA PHE A 53 1.44 -6.86 -11.25
C PHE A 53 2.14 -8.17 -10.90
N SER A 54 3.47 -8.16 -10.67
CA SER A 54 4.23 -9.38 -10.41
C SER A 54 4.29 -9.80 -8.94
N ILE A 55 4.08 -8.84 -7.99
CA ILE A 55 4.37 -9.10 -6.57
C ILE A 55 3.21 -8.75 -5.63
N THR A 56 2.25 -7.90 -6.02
CA THR A 56 1.21 -7.45 -5.09
C THR A 56 -0.08 -8.26 -5.22
N ASP A 57 -0.74 -8.51 -4.10
CA ASP A 57 -2.06 -9.14 -4.04
C ASP A 57 -3.16 -8.12 -4.30
N LYS A 58 -3.00 -6.91 -3.76
CA LYS A 58 -3.94 -5.79 -3.90
C LYS A 58 -3.21 -4.49 -4.20
N VAL A 59 -3.91 -3.58 -4.86
CA VAL A 59 -3.39 -2.26 -5.23
C VAL A 59 -4.30 -1.16 -4.71
N THR A 60 -3.69 -0.15 -4.10
CA THR A 60 -4.31 1.14 -3.79
C THR A 60 -3.67 2.21 -4.65
N VAL A 61 -4.44 2.93 -5.45
CA VAL A 61 -3.94 3.99 -6.31
C VAL A 61 -4.12 5.35 -5.64
N LEU A 62 -3.02 6.06 -5.46
CA LEU A 62 -3.00 7.41 -4.93
C LEU A 62 -2.78 8.42 -6.06
N ARG A 63 -3.56 9.50 -6.05
CA ARG A 63 -3.39 10.66 -6.93
C ARG A 63 -3.72 11.93 -6.17
N ASP A 64 -2.88 12.95 -6.29
CA ASP A 64 -3.05 14.24 -5.59
C ASP A 64 -3.26 14.11 -4.07
N GLY A 65 -2.72 13.04 -3.46
CA GLY A 65 -2.77 12.77 -2.03
C GLY A 65 -4.08 12.14 -1.53
N VAL A 66 -4.93 11.63 -2.43
CA VAL A 66 -6.18 10.91 -2.12
C VAL A 66 -6.21 9.53 -2.76
N ASN A 67 -7.01 8.63 -2.22
CA ASN A 67 -7.28 7.34 -2.84
C ASN A 67 -8.17 7.52 -4.09
N ILE A 68 -7.74 6.98 -5.21
CA ILE A 68 -8.55 6.89 -6.43
C ILE A 68 -9.23 5.53 -6.51
N CYS A 69 -8.53 4.47 -6.13
CA CYS A 69 -9.12 3.18 -5.83
C CYS A 69 -8.42 2.59 -4.60
N GLU A 70 -9.16 1.81 -3.83
CA GLU A 70 -8.70 1.27 -2.55
C GLU A 70 -8.75 -0.25 -2.56
N SER A 71 -7.61 -0.88 -2.25
CA SER A 71 -7.49 -2.33 -2.01
C SER A 71 -8.13 -3.21 -3.10
N VAL A 72 -7.97 -2.83 -4.37
CA VAL A 72 -8.49 -3.63 -5.48
C VAL A 72 -7.56 -4.81 -5.71
N PRO A 73 -8.07 -6.06 -5.79
CA PRO A 73 -7.25 -7.22 -6.12
C PRO A 73 -6.48 -6.99 -7.43
N THR A 74 -5.17 -7.23 -7.41
CA THR A 74 -4.30 -7.00 -8.57
C THR A 74 -4.76 -7.82 -9.79
N ALA A 75 -5.28 -9.02 -9.55
CA ALA A 75 -5.83 -9.89 -10.58
C ALA A 75 -7.06 -9.30 -11.32
N ASN A 76 -7.77 -8.36 -10.69
CA ASN A 76 -8.95 -7.70 -11.26
C ASN A 76 -8.60 -6.41 -12.03
N LEU A 77 -7.32 -6.05 -12.11
CA LEU A 77 -6.83 -4.87 -12.82
C LEU A 77 -6.05 -5.27 -14.06
N ASN A 78 -6.17 -4.48 -15.11
CA ASN A 78 -5.23 -4.53 -16.23
C ASN A 78 -4.36 -3.27 -16.26
N GLN A 79 -3.24 -3.35 -17.00
CA GLN A 79 -2.26 -2.28 -17.06
C GLN A 79 -2.87 -0.94 -17.56
N ALA A 80 -3.74 -0.99 -18.56
CA ALA A 80 -4.37 0.20 -19.13
C ALA A 80 -5.31 0.87 -18.10
N GLU A 81 -6.03 0.08 -17.33
CA GLU A 81 -6.92 0.56 -16.27
C GLU A 81 -6.12 1.19 -15.12
N LEU A 82 -5.03 0.55 -14.69
CA LEU A 82 -4.17 1.09 -13.65
C LEU A 82 -3.54 2.43 -14.09
N ILE A 83 -3.06 2.54 -15.34
CA ILE A 83 -2.56 3.79 -15.91
C ILE A 83 -3.63 4.89 -15.87
N ARG A 84 -4.86 4.56 -16.26
CA ARG A 84 -6.00 5.49 -16.24
C ARG A 84 -6.27 6.02 -14.83
N LEU A 85 -6.32 5.14 -13.85
CA LEU A 85 -6.52 5.51 -12.44
C LEU A 85 -5.41 6.45 -11.96
N MET A 86 -4.16 6.19 -12.35
CA MET A 86 -3.00 6.99 -11.97
C MET A 86 -2.99 8.38 -12.64
N ILE A 87 -3.34 8.48 -13.94
CA ILE A 87 -3.24 9.73 -14.74
C ILE A 87 -4.48 10.60 -14.55
N GLY A 88 -5.65 10.02 -14.36
CA GLY A 88 -6.88 10.75 -14.08
C GLY A 88 -7.45 11.53 -15.27
N ARG A 89 -7.03 11.27 -16.49
CA ARG A 89 -7.68 11.81 -17.67
C ARG A 89 -8.93 11.01 -17.96
N GLU A 90 -10.07 11.66 -17.97
CA GLU A 90 -11.27 11.19 -18.64
C GLU A 90 -10.92 10.91 -20.11
N LEU A 91 -10.70 9.63 -20.41
CA LEU A 91 -10.97 9.15 -21.75
C LEU A 91 -12.49 9.06 -21.79
N GLY A 92 -13.11 9.96 -22.55
CA GLY A 92 -14.53 10.18 -22.57
C GLY A 92 -15.37 8.90 -22.51
N ASP A 93 -16.41 8.97 -21.71
CA ASP A 93 -17.68 8.25 -21.78
C ASP A 93 -17.69 6.72 -22.04
N VAL A 94 -16.92 5.92 -21.31
CA VAL A 94 -17.13 4.46 -21.37
C VAL A 94 -17.35 3.81 -19.99
N PHE A 95 -17.29 4.53 -18.91
CA PHE A 95 -17.76 4.01 -17.63
C PHE A 95 -19.04 4.70 -17.18
N HIS A 96 -20.15 4.13 -17.61
CA HIS A 96 -21.40 4.25 -16.86
C HIS A 96 -21.07 4.02 -15.38
N GLN A 97 -21.49 4.99 -14.56
CA GLN A 97 -21.61 4.89 -13.14
C GLN A 97 -22.01 3.44 -12.74
N ARG A 98 -21.02 2.58 -12.52
CA ARG A 98 -21.26 1.56 -11.52
C ARG A 98 -21.32 2.34 -10.23
N GLN A 99 -22.55 2.62 -9.79
CA GLN A 99 -22.84 2.96 -8.42
C GLN A 99 -21.86 2.16 -7.57
N ARG A 100 -21.13 2.86 -6.69
CA ARG A 100 -20.46 2.19 -5.57
C ARG A 100 -21.49 1.19 -5.05
N PRO A 101 -21.27 -0.11 -5.12
CA PRO A 101 -21.95 -0.98 -4.20
C PRO A 101 -21.54 -0.41 -2.84
N ALA A 102 -22.50 -0.10 -1.98
CA ALA A 102 -22.22 -0.02 -0.57
C ALA A 102 -21.22 -1.12 -0.28
N VAL A 103 -20.19 -0.80 0.51
CA VAL A 103 -19.15 -1.75 0.90
C VAL A 103 -19.84 -2.88 1.67
N ASP A 104 -20.59 -3.70 0.95
CA ASP A 104 -20.96 -5.03 1.34
C ASP A 104 -19.78 -5.90 0.89
N SER A 105 -18.96 -6.18 1.84
CA SER A 105 -18.01 -7.24 2.01
C SER A 105 -18.23 -8.46 1.12
N ALA A 106 -18.04 -8.33 -0.19
CA ALA A 106 -17.72 -9.46 -1.04
C ALA A 106 -16.21 -9.41 -1.31
N VAL A 107 -15.44 -9.47 -0.25
CA VAL A 107 -14.13 -10.11 -0.28
C VAL A 107 -14.39 -11.50 -0.81
N ASP A 108 -13.72 -11.89 -1.90
CA ASP A 108 -13.75 -13.25 -2.39
C ASP A 108 -13.67 -14.20 -1.19
N ALA A 109 -14.69 -15.07 -1.07
CA ALA A 109 -14.86 -15.98 0.06
C ALA A 109 -13.72 -17.03 0.17
N ASP A 110 -12.73 -16.99 -0.71
CA ASP A 110 -11.57 -17.88 -0.76
C ASP A 110 -10.22 -17.20 -0.44
N ALA A 111 -10.16 -15.90 -0.25
CA ALA A 111 -8.96 -15.33 0.36
C ALA A 111 -9.01 -15.61 1.87
N PRO A 112 -7.95 -16.18 2.47
CA PRO A 112 -7.94 -16.38 3.92
C PRO A 112 -8.17 -15.01 4.56
N ALA A 113 -9.26 -14.90 5.34
CA ALA A 113 -9.57 -13.71 6.13
C ALA A 113 -8.46 -13.53 7.18
N GLY A 114 -7.30 -13.04 6.73
CA GLY A 114 -6.15 -12.76 7.58
C GLY A 114 -6.50 -11.66 8.56
N GLU A 115 -5.97 -11.75 9.75
CA GLU A 115 -6.04 -10.70 10.76
C GLU A 115 -5.54 -9.37 10.16
N VAL A 116 -6.30 -8.27 10.33
CA VAL A 116 -5.86 -6.93 9.95
C VAL A 116 -4.68 -6.52 10.83
N VAL A 117 -3.53 -6.33 10.24
CA VAL A 117 -2.30 -5.96 10.95
C VAL A 117 -2.02 -4.46 10.91
N LEU A 118 -2.50 -3.75 9.87
CA LEU A 118 -2.41 -2.30 9.78
C LEU A 118 -3.71 -1.76 9.21
N GLU A 119 -4.31 -0.80 9.89
CA GLU A 119 -5.49 -0.07 9.44
C GLU A 119 -5.17 1.43 9.41
N VAL A 120 -5.43 2.05 8.28
CA VAL A 120 -5.23 3.49 8.05
C VAL A 120 -6.54 4.09 7.59
N GLU A 121 -7.06 5.07 8.36
CA GLU A 121 -8.34 5.71 8.08
C GLU A 121 -8.16 7.21 7.92
N ARG A 122 -8.53 7.73 6.75
CA ARG A 122 -8.58 9.14 6.40
C ARG A 122 -7.29 9.90 6.74
N LEU A 123 -6.13 9.25 6.55
CA LEU A 123 -4.83 9.81 6.89
C LEU A 123 -4.58 11.08 6.10
N ALA A 124 -4.24 12.16 6.82
CA ALA A 124 -3.90 13.44 6.25
C ALA A 124 -2.53 13.93 6.76
N ALA A 125 -1.68 14.38 5.84
CA ALA A 125 -0.39 15.02 6.12
C ALA A 125 -0.01 15.96 4.96
N PRO A 126 -0.66 17.13 4.85
CA PRO A 126 -0.46 18.07 3.76
C PRO A 126 1.02 18.44 3.53
N PRO A 127 1.38 18.88 2.30
CA PRO A 127 0.48 19.13 1.15
C PRO A 127 0.10 17.88 0.33
N LEU A 128 0.82 16.76 0.44
CA LEU A 128 0.71 15.63 -0.49
C LEU A 128 -0.23 14.51 -0.02
N VAL A 129 -0.43 14.32 1.28
CA VAL A 129 -1.38 13.33 1.81
C VAL A 129 -2.62 14.07 2.29
N LYS A 130 -3.76 13.82 1.66
CA LYS A 130 -5.01 14.56 1.92
C LYS A 130 -6.08 13.69 2.58
N ASP A 131 -6.30 12.49 2.06
CA ASP A 131 -7.29 11.53 2.55
C ASP A 131 -6.92 10.15 2.04
N VAL A 132 -6.15 9.40 2.84
CA VAL A 132 -5.65 8.08 2.46
C VAL A 132 -6.16 7.06 3.46
N SER A 133 -6.83 6.02 2.96
CA SER A 133 -7.35 4.92 3.77
C SER A 133 -7.02 3.59 3.13
N PHE A 134 -6.59 2.61 3.92
CA PHE A 134 -6.38 1.23 3.50
C PHE A 134 -6.19 0.32 4.72
N ALA A 135 -6.38 -0.98 4.50
CA ALA A 135 -6.07 -2.02 5.45
C ALA A 135 -5.03 -2.98 4.87
N LEU A 136 -4.17 -3.53 5.72
CA LEU A 136 -3.20 -4.57 5.40
C LEU A 136 -3.46 -5.77 6.27
N HIS A 137 -3.53 -6.95 5.66
CA HIS A 137 -3.74 -8.22 6.37
C HIS A 137 -2.42 -8.97 6.59
N ARG A 138 -2.42 -9.87 7.54
CA ARG A 138 -1.28 -10.74 7.79
C ARG A 138 -0.96 -11.60 6.57
N GLY A 139 0.31 -11.59 6.13
CA GLY A 139 0.75 -12.33 4.94
C GLY A 139 0.36 -11.70 3.60
N GLU A 140 -0.16 -10.45 3.61
CA GLU A 140 -0.54 -9.72 2.38
C GLU A 140 0.59 -8.78 1.93
N ILE A 141 0.70 -8.58 0.61
CA ILE A 141 1.50 -7.51 0.02
C ILE A 141 0.56 -6.46 -0.57
N LEU A 142 0.44 -5.32 0.10
CA LEU A 142 -0.32 -4.17 -0.38
C LEU A 142 0.57 -3.24 -1.20
N GLY A 143 0.24 -3.03 -2.48
CA GLY A 143 0.93 -2.08 -3.35
C GLY A 143 0.36 -0.66 -3.23
N LEU A 144 1.21 0.34 -3.04
CA LEU A 144 0.86 1.75 -3.16
C LEU A 144 1.36 2.27 -4.51
N ALA A 145 0.47 2.39 -5.50
CA ALA A 145 0.78 2.88 -6.84
C ALA A 145 0.40 4.37 -7.02
N GLY A 146 1.01 5.05 -7.98
CA GLY A 146 0.72 6.44 -8.31
C GLY A 146 1.89 7.10 -9.06
N LEU A 147 1.70 8.31 -9.61
CA LEU A 147 2.74 9.09 -10.25
C LEU A 147 3.65 9.79 -9.22
N VAL A 148 4.77 10.34 -9.70
CA VAL A 148 5.64 11.21 -8.89
C VAL A 148 4.80 12.38 -8.32
N GLY A 149 4.90 12.61 -7.01
CA GLY A 149 4.10 13.62 -6.33
C GLY A 149 2.73 13.16 -5.80
N ALA A 150 2.30 11.92 -6.07
CA ALA A 150 1.00 11.39 -5.62
C ALA A 150 0.88 11.15 -4.10
N GLY A 151 1.93 11.38 -3.33
CA GLY A 151 1.89 11.26 -1.86
C GLY A 151 2.33 9.90 -1.30
N ARG A 152 2.69 8.92 -2.14
CA ARG A 152 3.09 7.55 -1.71
C ARG A 152 4.19 7.56 -0.65
N THR A 153 5.35 8.14 -0.99
CA THR A 153 6.49 8.26 -0.08
C THR A 153 6.15 9.05 1.18
N GLN A 154 5.27 10.06 1.07
CA GLN A 154 4.85 10.83 2.25
C GLN A 154 3.95 9.99 3.16
N THR A 155 3.06 9.17 2.60
CA THR A 155 2.27 8.20 3.36
C THR A 155 3.18 7.22 4.11
N ALA A 156 4.16 6.62 3.42
CA ALA A 156 5.15 5.75 4.05
C ALA A 156 5.93 6.45 5.17
N ARG A 157 6.33 7.72 4.99
CA ARG A 157 7.00 8.52 6.02
C ARG A 157 6.14 8.79 7.24
N VAL A 158 4.83 8.97 7.05
CA VAL A 158 3.89 9.12 8.19
C VAL A 158 3.79 7.81 8.96
N LEU A 159 3.60 6.69 8.27
CA LEU A 159 3.53 5.37 8.89
C LEU A 159 4.80 5.03 9.67
N PHE A 160 5.95 5.46 9.20
CA PHE A 160 7.24 5.22 9.83
C PHE A 160 7.62 6.25 10.91
N GLY A 161 6.76 7.23 11.19
CA GLY A 161 7.01 8.26 12.22
C GLY A 161 8.02 9.35 11.83
N LEU A 162 8.38 9.45 10.53
CA LEU A 162 9.23 10.54 10.01
C LEU A 162 8.45 11.84 9.80
N LYS A 163 7.13 11.77 9.72
CA LYS A 163 6.23 12.91 9.59
C LYS A 163 4.97 12.67 10.42
N ARG A 164 4.53 13.68 11.14
CA ARG A 164 3.29 13.59 11.92
C ARG A 164 2.08 13.77 11.00
N PRO A 165 1.02 12.97 11.16
CA PRO A 165 -0.25 13.22 10.49
C PRO A 165 -0.90 14.48 11.06
N SER A 166 -1.67 15.18 10.24
CA SER A 166 -2.54 16.28 10.65
C SER A 166 -3.98 15.84 10.92
N GLY A 167 -4.33 14.63 10.48
CA GLY A 167 -5.66 14.03 10.65
C GLY A 167 -5.67 12.56 10.30
N GLY A 168 -6.79 11.92 10.58
CA GLY A 168 -6.96 10.49 10.38
C GLY A 168 -6.49 9.64 11.55
N SER A 169 -6.60 8.32 11.43
CA SER A 169 -6.16 7.35 12.42
C SER A 169 -5.32 6.23 11.81
N ILE A 170 -4.41 5.69 12.60
CA ILE A 170 -3.63 4.50 12.25
C ILE A 170 -3.76 3.53 13.42
N LYS A 171 -3.98 2.24 13.10
CA LYS A 171 -4.00 1.16 14.07
C LYS A 171 -3.06 0.04 13.61
N ILE A 172 -2.32 -0.54 14.54
CA ILE A 172 -1.52 -1.75 14.34
C ILE A 172 -2.09 -2.84 15.25
N MET A 173 -2.46 -4.01 14.69
CA MET A 173 -3.10 -5.10 15.42
C MET A 173 -4.30 -4.62 16.27
N GLY A 174 -5.16 -3.75 15.69
CA GLY A 174 -6.31 -3.15 16.36
C GLY A 174 -5.98 -2.08 17.43
N LYS A 175 -4.72 -1.82 17.75
CA LYS A 175 -4.31 -0.83 18.75
C LYS A 175 -3.98 0.51 18.09
N PRO A 176 -4.42 1.66 18.66
CA PRO A 176 -4.04 2.96 18.15
C PRO A 176 -2.52 3.11 18.04
N TYR A 177 -2.08 3.64 16.89
CA TYR A 177 -0.67 3.84 16.59
C TYR A 177 -0.42 5.28 16.16
N ALA A 178 0.44 5.99 16.88
CA ALA A 178 0.78 7.39 16.61
C ALA A 178 2.29 7.61 16.84
N PRO A 179 3.14 7.17 15.89
CA PRO A 179 4.58 7.25 16.06
C PRO A 179 5.04 8.72 16.04
N LYS A 180 5.96 9.05 16.92
CA LYS A 180 6.59 10.37 17.00
C LYS A 180 7.96 10.41 16.33
N CYS A 181 8.57 9.24 16.16
CA CYS A 181 9.86 9.05 15.52
C CYS A 181 9.98 7.60 14.98
N PRO A 182 10.97 7.31 14.13
CA PRO A 182 11.21 5.96 13.61
C PRO A 182 11.44 4.90 14.68
N ALA A 183 11.98 5.28 15.85
CA ALA A 183 12.19 4.35 16.95
C ALA A 183 10.87 3.77 17.48
N ASP A 184 9.79 4.57 17.49
CA ASP A 184 8.46 4.12 17.89
C ASP A 184 7.91 3.09 16.90
N ALA A 185 8.17 3.27 15.59
CA ALA A 185 7.78 2.32 14.57
C ALA A 185 8.51 0.98 14.74
N TYR A 186 9.80 1.01 15.03
CA TYR A 186 10.57 -0.20 15.31
C TYR A 186 10.11 -0.93 16.58
N ALA A 187 9.66 -0.21 17.58
CA ALA A 187 9.18 -0.81 18.83
C ALA A 187 7.82 -1.51 18.68
N CYS A 188 7.04 -1.13 17.66
CA CYS A 188 5.74 -1.75 17.38
C CYS A 188 5.83 -2.95 16.42
N GLY A 189 6.99 -3.27 15.86
CA GLY A 189 7.23 -4.33 14.88
C GLY A 189 7.34 -3.79 13.50
#